data_988119c6e823cb95b5cfbf91b1e6cf64
#
_entry.id   988119c6e823cb95b5cfbf91b1e6cf64
#
_cell.length_a   1.000
_cell.length_b   1.000
_cell.length_c   1.000
_cell.angle_alpha   90.00
_cell.angle_beta   90.00
_cell.angle_gamma   90.00
#
_symmetry.space_group_name_H-M   'P 1'
#
loop_
_entity.id
_entity.type
_entity.pdbx_description
1 polymer ?
#
loop_
_entity_poly.entity_id
_entity_poly.type
_entity_poly.pdbx_seq_one_letter_code
_entity_poly.pdbx_strand_id
1 'polypeptide(L)'
;MKKQIIFLLLFFTSCSNNNISSSTITSITSSNENTSSISNEITSIKSENSSQSTSITKPKLRIYLNPSVQTKNMYTGYKISESDTMNIVAKKAYDLLKKDNRFIVYINDSLKPLKESVNEINSLDIDYHLALHTNAGGGSGSEVYYYENTSSYLAKHSLESFNKYHTFPTRGIKKNNNFYELKNSKAKNKALIEFLFHDKINEANFIINNYDLLATSVYETFINIFNEQ
;
A
#
# COMPACT_ATOMS: atom_id res chain seq x y z
N MET A 1 18.02 -14.49 -41.56
CA MET A 1 16.73 -15.22 -41.39
C MET A 1 16.15 -14.78 -40.04
N LYS A 2 15.12 -13.90 -40.07
CA LYS A 2 14.46 -13.37 -38.86
C LYS A 2 13.36 -14.36 -38.42
N LYS A 3 13.47 -14.93 -37.23
CA LYS A 3 12.38 -15.74 -36.62
C LYS A 3 11.44 -14.78 -35.92
N GLN A 4 10.23 -14.64 -36.43
CA GLN A 4 9.11 -14.01 -35.73
C GLN A 4 8.58 -14.99 -34.69
N ILE A 5 8.52 -14.55 -33.44
CA ILE A 5 7.82 -15.26 -32.36
C ILE A 5 6.45 -14.62 -32.25
N ILE A 6 5.42 -15.41 -32.62
CA ILE A 6 4.01 -15.02 -32.48
C ILE A 6 3.60 -15.33 -31.04
N PHE A 7 3.24 -14.31 -30.27
CA PHE A 7 2.59 -14.45 -28.97
C PHE A 7 1.08 -14.68 -29.17
N LEU A 8 0.62 -15.88 -28.86
CA LEU A 8 -0.78 -16.25 -28.88
C LEU A 8 -1.42 -15.84 -27.54
N LEU A 9 -2.26 -14.79 -27.55
CA LEU A 9 -3.09 -14.42 -26.40
C LEU A 9 -4.29 -15.36 -26.32
N LEU A 10 -4.33 -16.19 -25.29
CA LEU A 10 -5.51 -16.98 -24.91
C LEU A 10 -6.39 -16.16 -23.98
N PHE A 11 -7.54 -15.71 -24.47
CA PHE A 11 -8.60 -15.14 -23.63
C PHE A 11 -9.40 -16.27 -23.00
N PHE A 12 -9.37 -16.40 -21.68
CA PHE A 12 -10.33 -17.22 -20.93
C PHE A 12 -11.53 -16.35 -20.56
N THR A 13 -12.67 -16.60 -21.20
CA THR A 13 -13.96 -16.08 -20.77
C THR A 13 -14.53 -17.03 -19.71
N SER A 14 -14.61 -16.56 -18.47
CA SER A 14 -15.31 -17.26 -17.38
C SER A 14 -16.76 -16.81 -17.36
N CYS A 15 -17.69 -17.70 -17.70
CA CYS A 15 -19.11 -17.54 -17.48
C CYS A 15 -19.43 -17.96 -16.04
N SER A 16 -19.87 -17.03 -15.21
CA SER A 16 -20.45 -17.34 -13.89
C SER A 16 -21.97 -17.46 -14.02
N ASN A 17 -22.49 -18.66 -13.79
CA ASN A 17 -23.92 -18.92 -13.64
C ASN A 17 -24.36 -18.56 -12.21
N ASN A 18 -25.22 -17.56 -12.10
CA ASN A 18 -25.95 -17.28 -10.85
C ASN A 18 -27.24 -18.10 -10.81
N ASN A 19 -27.30 -19.08 -9.92
CA ASN A 19 -28.55 -19.75 -9.57
C ASN A 19 -29.21 -18.98 -8.42
N ILE A 20 -30.37 -18.39 -8.72
CA ILE A 20 -31.29 -17.82 -7.74
C ILE A 20 -32.25 -18.93 -7.30
N SER A 21 -32.18 -19.33 -6.05
CA SER A 21 -33.19 -20.22 -5.44
C SER A 21 -34.24 -19.35 -4.74
N SER A 22 -35.46 -19.41 -5.25
CA SER A 22 -36.67 -18.86 -4.65
C SER A 22 -37.15 -19.74 -3.50
N SER A 23 -37.27 -19.19 -2.28
CA SER A 23 -37.97 -19.82 -1.17
C SER A 23 -39.40 -19.29 -1.06
N THR A 24 -40.34 -20.19 -1.13
CA THR A 24 -41.79 -20.06 -1.07
C THR A 24 -42.24 -19.59 0.32
N ILE A 25 -43.04 -18.52 0.37
CA ILE A 25 -43.76 -18.09 1.58
C ILE A 25 -45.11 -18.79 1.60
N THR A 26 -45.33 -19.60 2.65
CA THR A 26 -46.64 -20.23 2.92
C THR A 26 -47.46 -19.31 3.85
N SER A 27 -48.59 -18.86 3.36
CA SER A 27 -49.61 -18.14 4.11
C SER A 27 -50.41 -19.10 4.97
N ILE A 28 -50.61 -18.79 6.26
CA ILE A 28 -51.61 -19.40 7.10
C ILE A 28 -52.58 -18.33 7.53
N THR A 29 -53.80 -18.46 7.07
CA THR A 29 -54.99 -17.73 7.52
C THR A 29 -55.67 -18.57 8.66
N SER A 30 -56.07 -17.94 9.75
CA SER A 30 -57.26 -18.34 10.48
C SER A 30 -57.84 -17.20 11.31
N SER A 31 -59.10 -17.09 11.15
CA SER A 31 -60.13 -16.19 11.68
C SER A 31 -60.44 -16.40 13.18
N ASN A 32 -60.88 -15.33 13.86
CA ASN A 32 -62.19 -15.06 14.45
C ASN A 32 -62.10 -14.03 15.58
N GLU A 33 -62.80 -12.93 15.41
CA GLU A 33 -64.03 -12.44 16.08
C GLU A 33 -63.96 -12.23 17.63
N ASN A 34 -64.12 -11.03 18.10
CA ASN A 34 -65.29 -10.32 18.59
C ASN A 34 -64.99 -9.28 19.69
N THR A 35 -65.58 -8.09 19.44
CA THR A 35 -66.20 -7.12 20.36
C THR A 35 -65.40 -6.51 21.52
N SER A 36 -65.27 -5.23 21.56
CA SER A 36 -66.10 -4.16 22.11
C SER A 36 -65.30 -2.86 22.34
N SER A 37 -65.97 -1.80 22.02
CA SER A 37 -65.66 -0.39 22.17
C SER A 37 -65.08 0.03 23.52
N ILE A 38 -64.02 0.84 23.48
CA ILE A 38 -63.83 1.98 24.39
C ILE A 38 -62.99 3.03 23.63
N SER A 39 -63.60 4.20 23.45
CA SER A 39 -62.95 5.43 22.97
C SER A 39 -61.97 5.95 24.01
N ASN A 40 -60.74 6.20 23.61
CA ASN A 40 -59.89 7.20 24.26
C ASN A 40 -58.93 7.80 23.24
N GLU A 41 -59.08 9.11 23.06
CA GLU A 41 -58.15 9.98 22.37
C GLU A 41 -56.74 9.80 22.95
N ILE A 42 -55.79 9.35 22.14
CA ILE A 42 -54.37 9.50 22.42
C ILE A 42 -53.78 10.27 21.26
N THR A 43 -53.43 11.50 21.55
CA THR A 43 -52.60 12.40 20.75
C THR A 43 -51.35 11.68 20.28
N SER A 44 -51.25 11.42 18.99
CA SER A 44 -50.07 10.83 18.37
C SER A 44 -48.90 11.83 18.35
N ILE A 45 -47.97 11.68 19.29
CA ILE A 45 -46.65 12.29 19.19
C ILE A 45 -45.90 11.47 18.16
N LYS A 46 -45.77 12.00 16.95
CA LYS A 46 -44.88 11.50 15.91
C LYS A 46 -43.46 11.80 16.34
N SER A 47 -42.79 10.87 16.99
CA SER A 47 -41.33 10.92 17.16
C SER A 47 -40.73 10.52 15.83
N GLU A 48 -40.30 11.48 15.06
CA GLU A 48 -39.42 11.27 13.93
C GLU A 48 -38.03 10.88 14.47
N ASN A 49 -37.82 9.57 14.63
CA ASN A 49 -36.50 9.02 14.89
C ASN A 49 -35.74 9.03 13.57
N SER A 50 -35.16 10.18 13.18
CA SER A 50 -34.16 10.23 12.15
C SER A 50 -32.87 9.58 12.71
N SER A 51 -32.73 8.29 12.49
CA SER A 51 -31.44 7.59 12.69
C SER A 51 -30.44 8.14 11.67
N GLN A 52 -29.77 9.22 12.05
CA GLN A 52 -28.64 9.77 11.34
C GLN A 52 -27.51 8.75 11.47
N SER A 53 -27.37 7.87 10.47
CA SER A 53 -26.22 7.00 10.32
C SER A 53 -24.99 7.90 10.09
N THR A 54 -24.29 8.25 11.16
CA THR A 54 -22.97 8.84 11.06
C THR A 54 -22.03 7.76 10.52
N SER A 55 -21.78 7.76 9.22
CA SER A 55 -20.71 6.96 8.65
C SER A 55 -19.40 7.46 9.25
N ILE A 56 -18.84 6.69 10.18
CA ILE A 56 -17.50 6.95 10.72
C ILE A 56 -16.53 6.72 9.57
N THR A 57 -16.11 7.79 8.92
CA THR A 57 -15.09 7.71 7.88
C THR A 57 -13.75 7.44 8.53
N LYS A 58 -13.09 6.37 8.11
CA LYS A 58 -11.74 6.01 8.54
C LYS A 58 -10.78 7.19 8.28
N PRO A 59 -9.90 7.57 9.23
CA PRO A 59 -8.98 8.68 9.03
C PRO A 59 -7.99 8.37 7.90
N LYS A 60 -7.57 9.42 7.18
CA LYS A 60 -6.57 9.30 6.12
C LYS A 60 -5.21 8.96 6.71
N LEU A 61 -4.46 8.07 6.05
CA LEU A 61 -3.06 7.79 6.40
C LEU A 61 -2.14 8.89 5.89
N ARG A 62 -1.23 9.35 6.75
CA ARG A 62 -0.20 10.34 6.43
C ARG A 62 1.11 9.63 6.14
N ILE A 63 1.54 9.67 4.89
CA ILE A 63 2.66 8.88 4.35
C ILE A 63 3.79 9.81 3.93
N TYR A 64 5.03 9.46 4.26
CA TYR A 64 6.21 10.10 3.72
C TYR A 64 7.07 9.08 2.97
N LEU A 65 7.29 9.34 1.67
CA LEU A 65 8.20 8.56 0.81
C LEU A 65 9.57 9.22 0.78
N ASN A 66 10.60 8.49 1.20
CA ASN A 66 11.97 9.00 1.26
C ASN A 66 12.88 8.18 0.32
N PRO A 67 13.04 8.58 -0.96
CA PRO A 67 13.97 7.90 -1.85
C PRO A 67 15.42 8.09 -1.43
N SER A 68 16.24 7.07 -1.69
CA SER A 68 17.69 7.10 -1.48
C SER A 68 18.33 8.34 -2.11
N VAL A 69 19.28 8.93 -1.41
CA VAL A 69 20.11 10.06 -1.90
C VAL A 69 21.54 9.62 -2.27
N GLN A 70 21.76 8.32 -2.47
CA GLN A 70 23.07 7.73 -2.73
C GLN A 70 23.45 7.83 -4.22
N THR A 71 24.07 8.93 -4.60
CA THR A 71 24.47 9.23 -6.00
C THR A 71 25.68 8.43 -6.50
N LYS A 72 26.44 7.79 -5.59
CA LYS A 72 27.63 7.00 -5.95
C LYS A 72 27.32 5.52 -6.17
N ASN A 73 26.19 5.05 -5.73
CA ASN A 73 25.73 3.68 -5.92
C ASN A 73 25.18 3.54 -7.35
N MET A 74 26.05 3.09 -8.25
CA MET A 74 25.70 2.98 -9.69
C MET A 74 25.17 1.59 -10.00
N TYR A 75 24.12 1.53 -10.82
CA TYR A 75 23.59 0.26 -11.31
C TYR A 75 24.56 -0.41 -12.28
N THR A 76 24.86 -1.68 -12.05
CA THR A 76 25.70 -2.49 -12.93
C THR A 76 25.13 -2.52 -14.35
N GLY A 77 25.95 -2.14 -15.34
CA GLY A 77 25.56 -2.06 -16.75
C GLY A 77 24.85 -0.76 -17.16
N TYR A 78 24.64 0.18 -16.22
CA TYR A 78 23.92 1.43 -16.47
C TYR A 78 24.69 2.66 -15.97
N LYS A 79 24.40 3.81 -16.59
CA LYS A 79 24.91 5.11 -16.13
C LYS A 79 23.86 5.86 -15.32
N ILE A 80 23.27 5.18 -14.34
CA ILE A 80 22.24 5.72 -13.46
C ILE A 80 22.53 5.30 -12.02
N SER A 81 22.30 6.20 -11.07
CA SER A 81 22.52 5.95 -9.66
C SER A 81 21.28 5.40 -8.96
N GLU A 82 21.48 4.87 -7.74
CA GLU A 82 20.39 4.50 -6.83
C GLU A 82 19.50 5.70 -6.53
N SER A 83 20.09 6.86 -6.28
CA SER A 83 19.35 8.10 -6.03
C SER A 83 18.41 8.46 -7.18
N ASP A 84 18.92 8.43 -8.44
CA ASP A 84 18.10 8.75 -9.61
C ASP A 84 16.95 7.75 -9.78
N THR A 85 17.26 6.47 -9.64
CA THR A 85 16.31 5.37 -9.81
C THR A 85 15.21 5.41 -8.75
N MET A 86 15.60 5.53 -7.49
CA MET A 86 14.62 5.57 -6.39
C MET A 86 13.78 6.84 -6.40
N ASN A 87 14.31 7.97 -6.88
CA ASN A 87 13.52 9.18 -7.10
C ASN A 87 12.44 8.99 -8.18
N ILE A 88 12.75 8.28 -9.27
CA ILE A 88 11.75 7.93 -10.30
C ILE A 88 10.64 7.06 -9.68
N VAL A 89 11.01 6.01 -8.96
CA VAL A 89 10.05 5.11 -8.30
C VAL A 89 9.18 5.87 -7.29
N ALA A 90 9.80 6.69 -6.43
CA ALA A 90 9.11 7.46 -5.41
C ALA A 90 8.10 8.45 -6.02
N LYS A 91 8.45 9.17 -7.09
CA LYS A 91 7.54 10.08 -7.80
C LYS A 91 6.35 9.35 -8.40
N LYS A 92 6.58 8.20 -9.06
CA LYS A 92 5.49 7.38 -9.60
C LYS A 92 4.57 6.85 -8.49
N ALA A 93 5.11 6.39 -7.37
CA ALA A 93 4.33 5.94 -6.21
C ALA A 93 3.55 7.11 -5.57
N TYR A 94 4.16 8.28 -5.44
CA TYR A 94 3.51 9.49 -4.97
C TYR A 94 2.30 9.85 -5.85
N ASP A 95 2.45 9.79 -7.18
CA ASP A 95 1.38 10.11 -8.11
C ASP A 95 0.19 9.13 -8.02
N LEU A 96 0.45 7.86 -7.75
CA LEU A 96 -0.60 6.86 -7.47
C LEU A 96 -1.31 7.16 -6.15
N LEU A 97 -0.57 7.32 -5.08
CA LEU A 97 -1.10 7.56 -3.73
C LEU A 97 -1.85 8.89 -3.63
N LYS A 98 -1.37 9.96 -4.27
CA LYS A 98 -1.99 11.29 -4.25
C LYS A 98 -3.38 11.33 -4.88
N LYS A 99 -3.65 10.44 -5.84
CA LYS A 99 -4.96 10.33 -6.49
C LYS A 99 -6.00 9.63 -5.60
N ASP A 100 -5.56 8.97 -4.55
CA ASP A 100 -6.39 8.20 -3.65
C ASP A 100 -6.75 9.02 -2.41
N ASN A 101 -8.02 9.25 -2.18
CA ASN A 101 -8.54 10.09 -1.10
C ASN A 101 -8.32 9.51 0.31
N ARG A 102 -7.85 8.25 0.41
CA ARG A 102 -7.49 7.59 1.67
C ARG A 102 -6.17 8.08 2.25
N PHE A 103 -5.34 8.79 1.46
CA PHE A 103 -3.98 9.16 1.81
C PHE A 103 -3.74 10.67 1.81
N ILE A 104 -2.78 11.09 2.65
CA ILE A 104 -2.09 12.39 2.59
C ILE A 104 -0.61 12.04 2.41
N VAL A 105 -0.03 12.40 1.28
CA VAL A 105 1.30 11.92 0.88
C VAL A 105 2.29 13.05 0.77
N TYR A 106 3.47 12.84 1.31
CA TYR A 106 4.65 13.68 1.22
C TYR A 106 5.78 12.89 0.57
N ILE A 107 6.73 13.59 -0.05
CA ILE A 107 7.87 12.99 -0.73
C ILE A 107 9.10 13.89 -0.64
N ASN A 108 10.28 13.32 -0.48
CA ASN A 108 11.56 14.01 -0.67
C ASN A 108 11.91 14.08 -2.16
N ASP A 109 11.16 14.86 -2.95
CA ASP A 109 11.32 14.97 -4.40
C ASP A 109 12.53 15.79 -4.85
N SER A 110 13.01 16.68 -3.98
CA SER A 110 14.21 17.50 -4.18
C SER A 110 15.50 16.80 -3.75
N LEU A 111 15.42 15.55 -3.31
CA LEU A 111 16.56 14.76 -2.83
C LEU A 111 17.37 15.49 -1.74
N LYS A 112 16.67 16.10 -0.79
CA LYS A 112 17.29 16.71 0.39
C LYS A 112 18.23 15.73 1.05
N PRO A 113 19.39 16.18 1.56
CA PRO A 113 20.27 15.34 2.35
C PRO A 113 19.51 14.62 3.48
N LEU A 114 19.97 13.41 3.83
CA LEU A 114 19.27 12.51 4.76
C LEU A 114 18.86 13.17 6.09
N LYS A 115 19.72 14.03 6.65
CA LYS A 115 19.41 14.77 7.89
C LYS A 115 18.26 15.76 7.68
N GLU A 116 18.21 16.41 6.53
CA GLU A 116 17.19 17.43 6.23
C GLU A 116 15.84 16.76 5.95
N SER A 117 15.81 15.66 5.21
CA SER A 117 14.58 14.90 4.98
C SER A 117 14.00 14.35 6.28
N VAL A 118 14.84 13.83 7.19
CA VAL A 118 14.42 13.39 8.52
C VAL A 118 13.88 14.55 9.38
N ASN A 119 14.49 15.73 9.31
CA ASN A 119 13.97 16.91 10.01
C ASN A 119 12.60 17.33 9.46
N GLU A 120 12.41 17.27 8.16
CA GLU A 120 11.10 17.51 7.53
C GLU A 120 10.05 16.50 7.99
N ILE A 121 10.35 15.19 7.94
CA ILE A 121 9.47 14.15 8.48
C ILE A 121 9.08 14.46 9.92
N ASN A 122 10.03 14.87 10.75
CA ASN A 122 9.83 15.15 12.16
C ASN A 122 9.04 16.45 12.45
N SER A 123 8.93 17.34 11.46
CA SER A 123 8.10 18.54 11.52
C SER A 123 6.64 18.29 11.13
N LEU A 124 6.35 17.12 10.56
CA LEU A 124 5.05 16.67 10.10
C LEU A 124 4.51 15.59 11.06
N ASP A 125 3.18 15.45 11.13
CA ASP A 125 2.56 14.33 11.83
C ASP A 125 2.43 13.14 10.85
N ILE A 126 3.46 12.29 10.76
CA ILE A 126 3.55 11.18 9.80
C ILE A 126 3.18 9.86 10.47
N ASP A 127 2.22 9.13 9.88
CA ASP A 127 1.86 7.78 10.33
C ASP A 127 2.86 6.74 9.82
N TYR A 128 3.31 6.89 8.56
CA TYR A 128 4.17 5.92 7.87
C TYR A 128 5.30 6.61 7.11
N HIS A 129 6.54 6.31 7.48
CA HIS A 129 7.74 6.70 6.74
C HIS A 129 8.33 5.46 6.06
N LEU A 130 8.32 5.46 4.71
CA LEU A 130 8.94 4.41 3.91
C LEU A 130 10.13 4.96 3.13
N ALA A 131 11.32 4.51 3.50
CA ALA A 131 12.54 4.77 2.75
C ALA A 131 12.69 3.75 1.60
N LEU A 132 13.06 4.24 0.40
CA LEU A 132 13.15 3.44 -0.82
C LEU A 132 14.61 3.33 -1.25
N HIS A 133 15.14 2.11 -1.21
CA HIS A 133 16.54 1.80 -1.48
C HIS A 133 16.70 0.58 -2.39
N THR A 134 17.91 0.38 -2.88
CA THR A 134 18.38 -0.85 -3.53
C THR A 134 19.68 -1.31 -2.92
N ASN A 135 19.81 -2.62 -2.74
CA ASN A 135 20.92 -3.24 -2.02
C ASN A 135 22.19 -3.36 -2.89
N ALA A 136 23.31 -3.61 -2.23
CA ALA A 136 24.61 -3.91 -2.83
C ALA A 136 25.40 -4.93 -1.98
N GLY A 137 26.55 -5.37 -2.49
CA GLY A 137 27.46 -6.28 -1.78
C GLY A 137 27.36 -7.73 -2.23
N GLY A 138 26.90 -7.96 -3.47
CA GLY A 138 26.94 -9.26 -4.15
C GLY A 138 25.87 -10.25 -3.68
N GLY A 139 24.91 -9.83 -2.86
CA GLY A 139 23.75 -10.62 -2.48
C GLY A 139 22.73 -10.79 -3.59
N SER A 140 21.51 -11.25 -3.29
CA SER A 140 20.38 -11.36 -4.21
C SER A 140 19.06 -11.32 -3.46
N GLY A 141 18.07 -10.66 -4.05
CA GLY A 141 16.69 -10.66 -3.55
C GLY A 141 16.33 -9.44 -2.68
N SER A 142 15.04 -9.37 -2.33
CA SER A 142 14.43 -8.26 -1.61
C SER A 142 14.48 -8.43 -0.09
N GLU A 143 14.62 -7.32 0.64
CA GLU A 143 14.51 -7.30 2.10
C GLU A 143 13.93 -5.97 2.59
N VAL A 144 13.36 -5.96 3.79
CA VAL A 144 12.87 -4.73 4.40
C VAL A 144 13.36 -4.64 5.84
N TYR A 145 13.91 -3.48 6.17
CA TYR A 145 14.35 -3.17 7.52
C TYR A 145 13.32 -2.35 8.28
N TYR A 146 13.19 -2.60 9.59
CA TYR A 146 12.37 -1.81 10.49
C TYR A 146 13.14 -1.47 11.77
N TYR A 147 12.77 -0.36 12.42
CA TYR A 147 13.48 0.16 13.59
C TYR A 147 13.04 -0.49 14.90
N GLU A 148 11.77 -0.75 15.08
CA GLU A 148 11.20 -1.30 16.31
C GLU A 148 10.01 -2.21 16.01
N ASN A 149 9.46 -2.88 17.03
CA ASN A 149 8.34 -3.80 16.84
C ASN A 149 7.11 -3.12 16.22
N THR A 150 6.90 -1.83 16.52
CA THR A 150 5.81 -1.03 15.95
C THR A 150 5.90 -0.86 14.43
N SER A 151 7.11 -0.93 13.87
CA SER A 151 7.36 -0.74 12.44
C SER A 151 7.37 -2.05 11.64
N SER A 152 7.28 -3.21 12.28
CA SER A 152 7.30 -4.51 11.59
C SER A 152 6.10 -4.69 10.66
N TYR A 153 4.97 -4.08 10.98
CA TYR A 153 3.75 -4.11 10.18
C TYR A 153 3.96 -3.47 8.80
N LEU A 154 4.52 -2.24 8.77
CA LEU A 154 4.87 -1.59 7.51
C LEU A 154 5.88 -2.43 6.70
N ALA A 155 6.92 -2.96 7.35
CA ALA A 155 7.94 -3.77 6.70
C ALA A 155 7.35 -5.06 6.08
N LYS A 156 6.45 -5.73 6.78
CA LYS A 156 5.76 -6.91 6.30
C LYS A 156 4.96 -6.61 5.01
N HIS A 157 4.09 -5.60 5.06
CA HIS A 157 3.28 -5.24 3.91
C HIS A 157 4.11 -4.76 2.72
N SER A 158 5.21 -4.02 2.95
CA SER A 158 6.11 -3.57 1.88
C SER A 158 6.77 -4.75 1.18
N LEU A 159 7.27 -5.74 1.94
CA LEU A 159 7.91 -6.91 1.37
C LEU A 159 6.91 -7.80 0.62
N GLU A 160 5.75 -8.06 1.21
CA GLU A 160 4.69 -8.88 0.63
C GLU A 160 4.16 -8.28 -0.68
N SER A 161 3.95 -6.96 -0.71
CA SER A 161 3.48 -6.26 -1.91
C SER A 161 4.50 -6.32 -3.03
N PHE A 162 5.79 -6.11 -2.74
CA PHE A 162 6.82 -6.16 -3.77
C PHE A 162 7.08 -7.58 -4.28
N ASN A 163 7.08 -8.59 -3.42
CA ASN A 163 7.35 -9.98 -3.79
C ASN A 163 6.32 -10.59 -4.75
N LYS A 164 5.16 -9.96 -4.95
CA LYS A 164 4.17 -10.36 -5.96
C LYS A 164 4.69 -10.16 -7.40
N TYR A 165 5.65 -9.28 -7.60
CA TYR A 165 6.06 -8.79 -8.92
C TYR A 165 7.35 -9.41 -9.44
N HIS A 166 8.03 -10.27 -8.68
CA HIS A 166 9.29 -10.88 -9.09
C HIS A 166 9.46 -12.30 -8.55
N THR A 167 10.42 -13.02 -9.13
CA THR A 167 10.80 -14.38 -8.73
C THR A 167 12.18 -14.45 -8.07
N PHE A 168 12.82 -13.31 -7.81
CA PHE A 168 14.07 -13.27 -7.06
C PHE A 168 13.84 -13.71 -5.61
N PRO A 169 14.89 -14.18 -4.91
CA PRO A 169 14.76 -14.58 -3.50
C PRO A 169 14.20 -13.46 -2.62
N THR A 170 13.49 -13.84 -1.57
CA THR A 170 13.17 -12.92 -0.46
C THR A 170 14.13 -13.17 0.70
N ARG A 171 14.69 -12.11 1.26
CA ARG A 171 15.59 -12.12 2.41
C ARG A 171 14.86 -11.79 3.71
N GLY A 172 13.56 -11.55 3.62
CA GLY A 172 12.67 -11.32 4.76
C GLY A 172 12.70 -9.90 5.33
N ILE A 173 11.99 -9.73 6.44
CA ILE A 173 12.03 -8.49 7.22
C ILE A 173 13.06 -8.60 8.33
N LYS A 174 13.77 -7.50 8.63
CA LYS A 174 14.88 -7.48 9.59
C LYS A 174 14.81 -6.25 10.49
N LYS A 175 15.06 -6.43 11.77
CA LYS A 175 15.24 -5.31 12.70
C LYS A 175 16.63 -4.71 12.50
N ASN A 176 16.71 -3.38 12.33
CA ASN A 176 17.96 -2.65 12.27
C ASN A 176 17.83 -1.27 12.89
N ASN A 177 18.50 -1.03 14.01
CA ASN A 177 18.47 0.22 14.75
C ASN A 177 19.61 1.18 14.39
N ASN A 178 20.41 0.86 13.37
CA ASN A 178 21.60 1.65 12.98
C ASN A 178 21.33 2.56 11.77
N PHE A 179 20.30 2.30 10.96
CA PHE A 179 19.96 3.20 9.86
C PHE A 179 19.53 4.56 10.41
N TYR A 180 20.24 5.62 10.01
CA TYR A 180 20.05 6.98 10.49
C TYR A 180 18.59 7.43 10.34
N GLU A 181 18.01 7.23 9.19
CA GLU A 181 16.64 7.67 8.87
C GLU A 181 15.57 6.93 9.68
N LEU A 182 15.75 5.63 9.93
CA LEU A 182 14.83 4.89 10.79
C LEU A 182 14.99 5.29 12.27
N LYS A 183 16.23 5.43 12.73
CA LYS A 183 16.55 5.77 14.11
C LYS A 183 16.05 7.15 14.51
N ASN A 184 16.20 8.14 13.62
CA ASN A 184 15.95 9.55 13.95
C ASN A 184 14.57 10.06 13.48
N SER A 185 13.84 9.30 12.68
CA SER A 185 12.48 9.61 12.29
C SER A 185 11.51 9.45 13.47
N LYS A 186 10.59 10.42 13.65
CA LYS A 186 9.49 10.39 14.63
C LYS A 186 8.19 9.83 14.05
N ALA A 187 8.17 9.39 12.78
CA ALA A 187 7.01 8.73 12.20
C ALA A 187 6.56 7.54 13.07
N LYS A 188 5.25 7.33 13.19
CA LYS A 188 4.68 6.27 14.05
C LYS A 188 5.13 4.88 13.60
N ASN A 189 5.20 4.65 12.27
CA ASN A 189 5.72 3.44 11.64
C ASN A 189 6.80 3.82 10.63
N LYS A 190 7.90 3.10 10.61
CA LYS A 190 9.04 3.42 9.75
C LYS A 190 9.75 2.15 9.29
N ALA A 191 10.00 2.09 7.98
CA ALA A 191 10.68 0.98 7.34
C ALA A 191 11.56 1.47 6.18
N LEU A 192 12.55 0.66 5.80
CA LEU A 192 13.41 0.86 4.65
C LEU A 192 13.34 -0.41 3.81
N ILE A 193 12.85 -0.28 2.59
CA ILE A 193 12.84 -1.37 1.63
C ILE A 193 14.11 -1.33 0.79
N GLU A 194 14.79 -2.48 0.72
CA GLU A 194 15.83 -2.80 -0.26
C GLU A 194 15.17 -3.65 -1.35
N PHE A 195 14.76 -3.02 -2.44
CA PHE A 195 14.00 -3.71 -3.47
C PHE A 195 14.74 -4.94 -4.00
N LEU A 196 15.92 -4.75 -4.56
CA LEU A 196 16.81 -5.79 -5.07
C LEU A 196 18.24 -5.26 -5.09
N PHE A 197 19.20 -6.03 -5.60
CA PHE A 197 20.63 -5.68 -5.65
C PHE A 197 20.98 -4.96 -6.96
N HIS A 198 21.35 -3.67 -6.89
CA HIS A 198 21.75 -2.87 -8.05
C HIS A 198 23.13 -3.27 -8.63
N ASP A 199 23.95 -3.99 -7.86
CA ASP A 199 25.24 -4.53 -8.30
C ASP A 199 25.13 -5.93 -8.96
N LYS A 200 23.91 -6.48 -9.10
CA LYS A 200 23.59 -7.71 -9.84
C LYS A 200 22.89 -7.41 -11.14
N ILE A 201 23.51 -7.75 -12.27
CA ILE A 201 23.02 -7.36 -13.61
C ILE A 201 21.54 -7.76 -13.86
N ASN A 202 21.13 -8.96 -13.45
CA ASN A 202 19.74 -9.41 -13.68
C ASN A 202 18.74 -8.61 -12.81
N GLU A 203 19.11 -8.29 -11.58
CA GLU A 203 18.28 -7.51 -10.65
C GLU A 203 18.28 -6.03 -11.03
N ALA A 204 19.45 -5.49 -11.41
CA ALA A 204 19.58 -4.14 -11.98
C ALA A 204 18.68 -3.98 -13.23
N ASN A 205 18.74 -4.95 -14.16
CA ASN A 205 17.89 -4.96 -15.35
C ASN A 205 16.40 -4.99 -14.98
N PHE A 206 16.02 -5.80 -13.98
CA PHE A 206 14.64 -5.85 -13.53
C PHE A 206 14.18 -4.49 -13.00
N ILE A 207 14.95 -3.88 -12.10
CA ILE A 207 14.59 -2.57 -11.50
C ILE A 207 14.45 -1.51 -12.58
N ILE A 208 15.45 -1.36 -13.46
CA ILE A 208 15.49 -0.33 -14.51
C ILE A 208 14.31 -0.46 -15.50
N ASN A 209 13.87 -1.68 -15.79
CA ASN A 209 12.79 -1.91 -16.75
C ASN A 209 11.40 -1.96 -16.10
N ASN A 210 11.29 -1.84 -14.77
CA ASN A 210 10.02 -2.07 -14.05
C ASN A 210 9.70 -1.01 -12.98
N TYR A 211 10.04 0.26 -13.19
CA TYR A 211 9.75 1.34 -12.24
C TYR A 211 8.27 1.42 -11.86
N ASP A 212 7.37 1.15 -12.81
CA ASP A 212 5.93 1.16 -12.56
C ASP A 212 5.49 0.03 -11.64
N LEU A 213 6.10 -1.16 -11.75
CA LEU A 213 5.82 -2.27 -10.84
C LEU A 213 6.32 -1.97 -9.42
N LEU A 214 7.52 -1.39 -9.27
CA LEU A 214 8.02 -0.97 -7.97
C LEU A 214 7.10 0.08 -7.34
N ALA A 215 6.70 1.08 -8.11
CA ALA A 215 5.78 2.12 -7.64
C ALA A 215 4.41 1.55 -7.27
N THR A 216 3.88 0.60 -8.06
CA THR A 216 2.62 -0.08 -7.76
C THR A 216 2.73 -0.90 -6.48
N SER A 217 3.84 -1.58 -6.23
CA SER A 217 4.05 -2.32 -4.98
C SER A 217 4.05 -1.40 -3.74
N VAL A 218 4.61 -0.19 -3.87
CA VAL A 218 4.55 0.83 -2.80
C VAL A 218 3.10 1.27 -2.57
N TYR A 219 2.34 1.54 -3.64
CA TYR A 219 0.92 1.89 -3.54
C TYR A 219 0.11 0.77 -2.87
N GLU A 220 0.27 -0.49 -3.31
CA GLU A 220 -0.41 -1.65 -2.72
C GLU A 220 -0.07 -1.86 -1.23
N THR A 221 1.16 -1.54 -0.82
CA THR A 221 1.55 -1.56 0.59
C THR A 221 0.56 -0.76 1.44
N PHE A 222 0.26 0.48 1.04
CA PHE A 222 -0.61 1.36 1.81
C PHE A 222 -2.10 1.05 1.63
N ILE A 223 -2.50 0.48 0.49
CA ILE A 223 -3.86 -0.06 0.31
C ILE A 223 -4.12 -1.19 1.30
N ASN A 224 -3.20 -2.15 1.39
CA ASN A 224 -3.32 -3.30 2.30
C ASN A 224 -3.38 -2.83 3.76
N ILE A 225 -2.47 -1.93 4.15
CA ILE A 225 -2.45 -1.33 5.49
C ILE A 225 -3.77 -0.63 5.81
N PHE A 226 -4.30 0.17 4.87
CA PHE A 226 -5.56 0.89 5.09
C PHE A 226 -6.74 -0.07 5.24
N ASN A 227 -6.78 -1.15 4.47
CA ASN A 227 -7.89 -2.11 4.50
C ASN A 227 -7.91 -2.95 5.79
N GLU A 228 -6.75 -3.17 6.43
CA GLU A 228 -6.62 -3.98 7.65
C GLU A 228 -6.82 -3.18 8.95
N GLN A 229 -6.87 -1.86 8.91
CA GLN A 229 -7.21 -1.00 10.06
C GLN A 229 -8.72 -0.97 10.33
#